data_7e7deb223dbcc8e8af24fb815a3ae968
#
_entry.id   7e7deb223dbcc8e8af24fb815a3ae968
#
_cell.length_a   1.000
_cell.length_b   1.000
_cell.length_c   1.000
_cell.angle_alpha   90.00
_cell.angle_beta   90.00
_cell.angle_gamma   90.00
#
_symmetry.space_group_name_H-M   'P 1'
#
loop_
_entity.id
_entity.type
_entity.pdbx_description
1 polymer ?
#
loop_
_entity_poly.entity_id
_entity_poly.type
_entity_poly.pdbx_seq_one_letter_code
_entity_poly.pdbx_strand_id
1 'polypeptide(L)'
;MAEIPLYCDEPTTPEFSAPATAVRALLALLRGADMTEQLTVLAKTGLCDLTEPEVCALENYAYTWSPNAAAWRAEFTKSPRGFGDAELTEEDTLNLTRAENARKKLVTAVDTLRGKVRSANAEQISRALYFCLKELGAEGQQAAQVEDIRTARGIPAAEEAAREWNVVMQLLDEMARLLGSQGITVPEYEDLFGLLLRSSDLGHIPQTLDAVVLASAGKMRLDAPDYVFVLGLAEGEFPCTPAESGLLTHADRDLLMAKQILSLIHISEPTRRSYIS
;
A
#
# COMPACT_ATOMS: atom_id res chain seq x y z
N MET A 1 4.37 4.79 -35.02
CA MET A 1 5.57 4.35 -34.31
C MET A 1 5.29 2.95 -33.81
N ALA A 2 6.14 1.97 -34.10
CA ALA A 2 5.98 0.65 -33.49
C ALA A 2 6.27 0.78 -31.99
N GLU A 3 5.35 0.37 -31.14
CA GLU A 3 5.59 0.27 -29.71
C GLU A 3 6.56 -0.90 -29.47
N ILE A 4 7.71 -0.61 -28.88
CA ILE A 4 8.70 -1.63 -28.51
C ILE A 4 8.23 -2.22 -27.18
N PRO A 5 7.92 -3.51 -27.10
CA PRO A 5 7.54 -4.14 -25.84
C PRO A 5 8.68 -4.00 -24.82
N LEU A 6 8.36 -3.52 -23.62
CA LEU A 6 9.30 -3.35 -22.52
C LEU A 6 8.86 -4.21 -21.33
N TYR A 7 9.79 -4.98 -20.80
CA TYR A 7 9.64 -5.67 -19.52
C TYR A 7 10.60 -5.07 -18.51
N CYS A 8 10.06 -4.61 -17.37
CA CYS A 8 10.84 -4.06 -16.28
C CYS A 8 10.89 -5.08 -15.14
N ASP A 9 12.08 -5.63 -14.85
CA ASP A 9 12.32 -6.60 -13.78
C ASP A 9 12.69 -5.87 -12.49
N GLU A 10 11.84 -4.93 -12.07
CA GLU A 10 11.94 -4.29 -10.77
C GLU A 10 10.82 -4.78 -9.85
N PRO A 11 11.11 -5.05 -8.57
CA PRO A 11 10.07 -5.43 -7.62
C PRO A 11 9.08 -4.28 -7.47
N THR A 12 7.82 -4.58 -7.72
CA THR A 12 6.73 -3.66 -7.49
C THR A 12 6.07 -4.02 -6.17
N THR A 13 6.06 -3.08 -5.24
CA THR A 13 5.43 -3.30 -3.93
C THR A 13 4.01 -2.74 -3.92
N PRO A 14 3.06 -3.38 -3.20
CA PRO A 14 1.69 -2.87 -3.09
C PRO A 14 1.56 -1.66 -2.15
N GLU A 15 2.66 -1.07 -1.69
CA GLU A 15 2.67 -0.04 -0.64
C GLU A 15 1.76 1.17 -0.94
N PHE A 16 1.67 1.55 -2.20
CA PHE A 16 0.86 2.70 -2.65
C PHE A 16 -0.44 2.29 -3.36
N SER A 17 -0.78 1.02 -3.34
CA SER A 17 -2.03 0.52 -3.91
C SER A 17 -3.25 1.06 -3.16
N ALA A 18 -4.40 1.09 -3.83
CA ALA A 18 -5.66 1.51 -3.22
C ALA A 18 -6.02 0.69 -1.96
N PRO A 19 -5.93 -0.66 -1.97
CA PRO A 19 -6.22 -1.46 -0.78
C PRO A 19 -5.23 -1.22 0.36
N ALA A 20 -3.92 -1.05 0.09
CA ALA A 20 -2.94 -0.72 1.12
C ALA A 20 -3.21 0.65 1.74
N THR A 21 -3.52 1.64 0.90
CA THR A 21 -3.88 2.99 1.32
C THR A 21 -5.12 2.99 2.21
N ALA A 22 -6.15 2.22 1.85
CA ALA A 22 -7.37 2.09 2.64
C ALA A 22 -7.09 1.50 4.03
N VAL A 23 -6.32 0.40 4.11
CA VAL A 23 -5.94 -0.21 5.40
C VAL A 23 -5.12 0.75 6.24
N ARG A 24 -4.14 1.45 5.66
CA ARG A 24 -3.31 2.44 6.37
C ARG A 24 -4.14 3.61 6.89
N ALA A 25 -5.09 4.13 6.11
CA ALA A 25 -6.00 5.18 6.56
C ALA A 25 -6.86 4.72 7.75
N LEU A 26 -7.37 3.49 7.73
CA LEU A 26 -8.11 2.90 8.84
C LEU A 26 -7.24 2.74 10.10
N LEU A 27 -5.99 2.27 9.96
CA LEU A 27 -5.04 2.16 11.06
C LEU A 27 -4.68 3.52 11.64
N ALA A 28 -4.43 4.52 10.79
CA ALA A 28 -4.17 5.90 11.22
C ALA A 28 -5.36 6.49 12.01
N LEU A 29 -6.59 6.25 11.56
CA LEU A 29 -7.81 6.63 12.29
C LEU A 29 -7.91 5.94 13.66
N LEU A 30 -7.52 4.68 13.77
CA LEU A 30 -7.49 3.96 15.06
C LEU A 30 -6.47 4.56 16.02
N ARG A 31 -5.35 5.08 15.53
CA ARG A 31 -4.33 5.79 16.32
C ARG A 31 -4.76 7.19 16.75
N GLY A 32 -5.84 7.72 16.20
CA GLY A 32 -6.32 9.08 16.48
C GLY A 32 -5.74 10.15 15.55
N ALA A 33 -5.30 9.77 14.35
CA ALA A 33 -4.93 10.73 13.31
C ALA A 33 -6.13 11.63 12.92
N ASP A 34 -5.83 12.70 12.20
CA ASP A 34 -6.85 13.67 11.76
C ASP A 34 -7.92 12.97 10.92
N MET A 35 -9.18 13.11 11.34
CA MET A 35 -10.31 12.46 10.66
C MET A 35 -10.54 13.03 9.27
N THR A 36 -10.32 14.32 9.08
CA THR A 36 -10.53 14.98 7.79
C THR A 36 -9.58 14.43 6.74
N GLU A 37 -8.31 14.35 7.07
CA GLU A 37 -7.29 13.80 6.19
C GLU A 37 -7.57 12.33 5.86
N GLN A 38 -7.72 11.50 6.88
CA GLN A 38 -7.78 10.06 6.69
C GLN A 38 -9.10 9.57 6.08
N LEU A 39 -10.24 10.20 6.42
CA LEU A 39 -11.52 9.87 5.79
C LEU A 39 -11.59 10.32 4.34
N THR A 40 -10.97 11.46 4.00
CA THR A 40 -10.85 11.91 2.61
C THR A 40 -9.94 10.97 1.81
N VAL A 41 -8.79 10.58 2.37
CA VAL A 41 -7.90 9.57 1.74
C VAL A 41 -8.66 8.27 1.51
N LEU A 42 -9.35 7.76 2.53
CA LEU A 42 -10.13 6.52 2.43
C LEU A 42 -11.22 6.61 1.34
N ALA A 43 -11.98 7.71 1.30
CA ALA A 43 -13.00 7.91 0.27
C ALA A 43 -12.41 7.92 -1.15
N LYS A 44 -11.24 8.53 -1.32
CA LYS A 44 -10.54 8.67 -2.62
C LYS A 44 -9.87 7.38 -3.10
N THR A 45 -9.77 6.35 -2.29
CA THR A 45 -9.29 5.03 -2.76
C THR A 45 -10.23 4.41 -3.78
N GLY A 46 -11.50 4.85 -3.83
CA GLY A 46 -12.55 4.26 -4.64
C GLY A 46 -13.02 2.89 -4.13
N LEU A 47 -12.53 2.44 -2.96
CA LEU A 47 -12.92 1.16 -2.35
C LEU A 47 -14.13 1.28 -1.42
N CYS A 48 -14.63 2.50 -1.20
CA CYS A 48 -15.87 2.72 -0.50
C CYS A 48 -17.02 2.73 -1.52
N ASP A 49 -18.15 2.11 -1.16
CA ASP A 49 -19.35 2.18 -1.99
C ASP A 49 -19.95 3.60 -1.91
N LEU A 50 -19.24 4.53 -2.55
CA LEU A 50 -19.56 5.94 -2.71
C LEU A 50 -19.45 6.29 -4.19
N THR A 51 -20.36 7.11 -4.64
CA THR A 51 -20.29 7.66 -6.00
C THR A 51 -19.27 8.79 -6.08
N GLU A 52 -18.67 9.02 -7.24
CA GLU A 52 -17.73 10.13 -7.45
C GLU A 52 -18.30 11.49 -7.00
N PRO A 53 -19.58 11.87 -7.31
CA PRO A 53 -20.17 13.09 -6.79
C PRO A 53 -20.26 13.15 -5.25
N GLU A 54 -20.45 12.02 -4.57
CA GLU A 54 -20.46 11.98 -3.10
C GLU A 54 -19.05 12.19 -2.52
N VAL A 55 -18.02 11.59 -3.13
CA VAL A 55 -16.63 11.80 -2.75
C VAL A 55 -16.21 13.25 -2.94
N CYS A 56 -16.55 13.85 -4.10
CA CYS A 56 -16.28 15.25 -4.39
C CYS A 56 -17.00 16.20 -3.41
N ALA A 57 -18.27 15.93 -3.12
CA ALA A 57 -19.06 16.73 -2.18
C ALA A 57 -18.48 16.65 -0.75
N LEU A 58 -18.08 15.45 -0.32
CA LEU A 58 -17.43 15.23 0.98
C LEU A 58 -16.12 16.00 1.09
N GLU A 59 -15.25 15.88 0.09
CA GLU A 59 -13.96 16.57 0.06
C GLU A 59 -14.12 18.09 0.08
N ASN A 60 -15.01 18.63 -0.74
CA ASN A 60 -15.31 20.07 -0.78
C ASN A 60 -15.84 20.58 0.57
N TYR A 61 -16.75 19.83 1.20
CA TYR A 61 -17.26 20.16 2.51
C TYR A 61 -16.16 20.14 3.58
N ALA A 62 -15.34 19.08 3.57
CA ALA A 62 -14.23 18.91 4.49
C ALA A 62 -13.17 20.01 4.32
N TYR A 63 -12.85 20.40 3.09
CA TYR A 63 -11.95 21.49 2.78
C TYR A 63 -12.50 22.85 3.28
N THR A 64 -13.79 23.11 3.02
CA THR A 64 -14.43 24.37 3.37
C THR A 64 -14.56 24.58 4.88
N TRP A 65 -14.89 23.53 5.62
CA TRP A 65 -15.26 23.64 7.03
C TRP A 65 -14.24 23.06 8.00
N SER A 66 -13.25 22.32 7.51
CA SER A 66 -12.24 21.61 8.33
C SER A 66 -12.83 21.01 9.60
N PRO A 67 -13.81 20.11 9.50
CA PRO A 67 -14.58 19.62 10.65
C PRO A 67 -13.65 18.84 11.59
N ASN A 68 -13.70 19.16 12.88
CA ASN A 68 -13.00 18.36 13.89
C ASN A 68 -13.71 17.02 14.14
N ALA A 69 -13.11 16.17 14.97
CA ALA A 69 -13.63 14.82 15.24
C ALA A 69 -15.07 14.79 15.79
N ALA A 70 -15.50 15.82 16.52
CA ALA A 70 -16.87 15.92 17.01
C ALA A 70 -17.84 16.32 15.88
N ALA A 71 -17.43 17.25 15.03
CA ALA A 71 -18.20 17.67 13.86
C ALA A 71 -18.35 16.55 12.82
N TRP A 72 -17.34 15.70 12.64
CA TRP A 72 -17.44 14.50 11.80
C TRP A 72 -18.51 13.51 12.29
N ARG A 73 -18.75 13.43 13.60
CA ARG A 73 -19.79 12.58 14.20
C ARG A 73 -21.17 13.21 14.23
N ALA A 74 -21.26 14.53 14.03
CA ALA A 74 -22.51 15.25 13.89
C ALA A 74 -22.95 15.32 12.42
N GLU A 75 -24.22 15.60 12.19
CA GLU A 75 -24.76 15.83 10.86
C GLU A 75 -24.15 17.07 10.21
N PHE A 76 -23.83 16.99 8.94
CA PHE A 76 -23.37 18.12 8.16
C PHE A 76 -24.55 19.01 7.77
N THR A 77 -24.60 20.22 8.31
CA THR A 77 -25.73 21.16 8.12
C THR A 77 -25.29 22.50 7.54
N LYS A 78 -23.98 22.74 7.40
CA LYS A 78 -23.45 24.01 6.92
C LYS A 78 -23.48 24.09 5.39
N SER A 79 -23.56 25.31 4.85
CA SER A 79 -23.56 25.52 3.40
C SER A 79 -22.30 24.98 2.74
N PRO A 80 -22.39 24.18 1.65
CA PRO A 80 -21.23 23.71 0.89
C PRO A 80 -20.38 24.85 0.30
N ARG A 81 -20.96 26.03 0.12
CA ARG A 81 -20.26 27.23 -0.40
C ARG A 81 -19.40 27.95 0.66
N GLY A 82 -19.50 27.55 1.91
CA GLY A 82 -18.81 28.23 3.02
C GLY A 82 -19.66 29.33 3.67
N PHE A 83 -18.99 30.37 4.17
CA PHE A 83 -19.65 31.47 4.85
C PHE A 83 -20.42 32.37 3.86
N GLY A 84 -21.65 32.68 4.18
CA GLY A 84 -22.51 33.60 3.43
C GLY A 84 -23.95 33.45 3.85
N ASP A 85 -24.73 34.56 3.71
CA ASP A 85 -26.17 34.60 4.03
C ASP A 85 -27.05 34.24 2.82
N ALA A 86 -26.47 33.78 1.74
CA ALA A 86 -27.24 33.39 0.55
C ALA A 86 -28.05 32.12 0.81
N GLU A 87 -29.29 32.11 0.37
CA GLU A 87 -30.14 30.91 0.40
C GLU A 87 -29.48 29.77 -0.39
N LEU A 88 -29.58 28.55 0.16
CA LEU A 88 -29.08 27.35 -0.49
C LEU A 88 -29.85 27.10 -1.81
N THR A 89 -29.13 26.89 -2.88
CA THR A 89 -29.72 26.45 -4.13
C THR A 89 -30.08 24.96 -4.05
N GLU A 90 -30.85 24.47 -5.02
CA GLU A 90 -31.13 23.05 -5.14
C GLU A 90 -29.85 22.21 -5.28
N GLU A 91 -28.84 22.72 -6.01
CA GLU A 91 -27.54 22.10 -6.16
C GLU A 91 -26.75 22.05 -4.84
N ASP A 92 -26.78 23.11 -4.04
CA ASP A 92 -26.15 23.14 -2.72
C ASP A 92 -26.79 22.12 -1.77
N THR A 93 -28.11 22.02 -1.79
CA THR A 93 -28.87 21.04 -0.99
C THR A 93 -28.53 19.60 -1.42
N LEU A 94 -28.40 19.37 -2.71
CA LEU A 94 -27.99 18.06 -3.24
C LEU A 94 -26.55 17.72 -2.84
N ASN A 95 -25.62 18.66 -2.95
CA ASN A 95 -24.22 18.45 -2.55
C ASN A 95 -24.07 18.27 -1.02
N LEU A 96 -24.86 18.97 -0.22
CA LEU A 96 -24.90 18.75 1.22
C LEU A 96 -25.40 17.32 1.55
N THR A 97 -26.47 16.88 0.89
CA THR A 97 -27.00 15.53 1.05
C THR A 97 -25.96 14.47 0.65
N ARG A 98 -25.24 14.66 -0.45
CA ARG A 98 -24.16 13.78 -0.90
C ARG A 98 -23.03 13.70 0.12
N ALA A 99 -22.56 14.86 0.61
CA ALA A 99 -21.52 14.90 1.63
C ALA A 99 -21.96 14.21 2.94
N GLU A 100 -23.21 14.41 3.35
CA GLU A 100 -23.77 13.77 4.57
C GLU A 100 -23.89 12.25 4.41
N ASN A 101 -24.33 11.75 3.26
CA ASN A 101 -24.41 10.32 2.98
C ASN A 101 -23.02 9.68 3.06
N ALA A 102 -22.02 10.29 2.41
CA ALA A 102 -20.64 9.81 2.45
C ALA A 102 -20.08 9.85 3.88
N ARG A 103 -20.27 10.96 4.60
CA ARG A 103 -19.87 11.10 6.00
C ARG A 103 -20.45 9.98 6.86
N LYS A 104 -21.76 9.80 6.81
CA LYS A 104 -22.48 8.83 7.62
C LYS A 104 -21.96 7.42 7.39
N LYS A 105 -21.74 7.02 6.14
CA LYS A 105 -21.22 5.70 5.78
C LYS A 105 -19.82 5.49 6.35
N LEU A 106 -18.89 6.42 6.11
CA LEU A 106 -17.51 6.31 6.55
C LEU A 106 -17.39 6.34 8.08
N VAL A 107 -18.04 7.29 8.74
CA VAL A 107 -17.94 7.45 10.20
C VAL A 107 -18.56 6.24 10.92
N THR A 108 -19.68 5.71 10.43
CA THR A 108 -20.31 4.52 11.03
C THR A 108 -19.37 3.32 10.97
N ALA A 109 -18.73 3.06 9.82
CA ALA A 109 -17.80 1.95 9.65
C ALA A 109 -16.55 2.12 10.55
N VAL A 110 -16.00 3.34 10.64
CA VAL A 110 -14.83 3.61 11.49
C VAL A 110 -15.15 3.53 12.98
N ASP A 111 -16.31 4.01 13.43
CA ASP A 111 -16.69 3.91 14.84
C ASP A 111 -17.01 2.46 15.23
N THR A 112 -17.59 1.66 14.32
CA THR A 112 -17.73 0.21 14.48
C THR A 112 -16.37 -0.47 14.62
N LEU A 113 -15.41 -0.13 13.75
CA LEU A 113 -14.05 -0.64 13.80
C LEU A 113 -13.38 -0.30 15.14
N ARG A 114 -13.45 0.96 15.59
CA ARG A 114 -12.90 1.40 16.89
C ARG A 114 -13.48 0.62 18.07
N GLY A 115 -14.78 0.30 18.02
CA GLY A 115 -15.44 -0.49 19.05
C GLY A 115 -14.87 -1.91 19.16
N LYS A 116 -14.49 -2.51 18.03
CA LYS A 116 -13.96 -3.89 17.97
C LYS A 116 -12.47 -3.99 18.37
N VAL A 117 -11.70 -2.91 18.28
CA VAL A 117 -10.23 -2.92 18.43
C VAL A 117 -9.74 -2.46 19.82
N ARG A 118 -10.61 -2.04 20.74
CA ARG A 118 -10.23 -1.44 22.05
C ARG A 118 -9.27 -2.24 22.93
N SER A 119 -9.26 -3.56 22.83
CA SER A 119 -8.37 -4.45 23.60
C SER A 119 -8.04 -5.68 22.75
N ALA A 120 -7.87 -5.46 21.43
CA ALA A 120 -7.76 -6.51 20.46
C ALA A 120 -6.31 -7.02 20.36
N ASN A 121 -6.16 -8.31 20.11
CA ASN A 121 -4.91 -8.90 19.65
C ASN A 121 -4.77 -8.76 18.13
N ALA A 122 -3.66 -9.20 17.56
CA ALA A 122 -3.39 -9.07 16.13
C ALA A 122 -4.47 -9.72 15.25
N GLU A 123 -4.95 -10.91 15.63
CA GLU A 123 -6.04 -11.60 14.90
C GLU A 123 -7.31 -10.76 14.88
N GLN A 124 -7.70 -10.18 16.03
CA GLN A 124 -8.89 -9.37 16.14
C GLN A 124 -8.77 -8.05 15.37
N ILE A 125 -7.58 -7.43 15.35
CA ILE A 125 -7.31 -6.24 14.55
C ILE A 125 -7.46 -6.55 13.06
N SER A 126 -6.81 -7.61 12.55
CA SER A 126 -6.90 -8.03 11.15
C SER A 126 -8.35 -8.30 10.74
N ARG A 127 -9.07 -9.07 11.55
CA ARG A 127 -10.49 -9.36 11.29
C ARG A 127 -11.36 -8.11 11.31
N ALA A 128 -11.12 -7.20 12.24
CA ALA A 128 -11.89 -5.97 12.34
C ALA A 128 -11.66 -5.06 11.12
N LEU A 129 -10.41 -4.96 10.63
CA LEU A 129 -10.06 -4.24 9.39
C LEU A 129 -10.74 -4.86 8.17
N TYR A 130 -10.66 -6.19 8.01
CA TYR A 130 -11.35 -6.88 6.92
C TYR A 130 -12.85 -6.65 6.92
N PHE A 131 -13.50 -6.78 8.09
CA PHE A 131 -14.95 -6.54 8.19
C PHE A 131 -15.31 -5.07 7.95
N CYS A 132 -14.46 -4.12 8.33
CA CYS A 132 -14.67 -2.71 8.04
C CYS A 132 -14.62 -2.44 6.52
N LEU A 133 -13.61 -2.99 5.82
CA LEU A 133 -13.53 -2.91 4.36
C LEU A 133 -14.76 -3.54 3.68
N LYS A 134 -15.22 -4.68 4.17
CA LYS A 134 -16.43 -5.34 3.68
C LYS A 134 -17.69 -4.50 3.90
N GLU A 135 -17.82 -3.88 5.08
CA GLU A 135 -18.93 -2.97 5.41
C GLU A 135 -18.93 -1.71 4.52
N LEU A 136 -17.75 -1.24 4.15
CA LEU A 136 -17.57 -0.14 3.19
C LEU A 136 -17.86 -0.55 1.74
N GLY A 137 -18.03 -1.84 1.44
CA GLY A 137 -18.29 -2.34 0.09
C GLY A 137 -17.04 -2.57 -0.75
N ALA A 138 -15.85 -2.63 -0.13
CA ALA A 138 -14.57 -2.61 -0.83
C ALA A 138 -14.38 -3.76 -1.83
N GLU A 139 -14.88 -4.95 -1.54
CA GLU A 139 -14.77 -6.11 -2.44
C GLU A 139 -15.49 -5.87 -3.77
N GLY A 140 -16.72 -5.33 -3.71
CA GLY A 140 -17.50 -5.01 -4.92
C GLY A 140 -16.89 -3.85 -5.71
N GLN A 141 -16.40 -2.83 -5.01
CA GLN A 141 -15.74 -1.67 -5.65
C GLN A 141 -14.41 -2.07 -6.30
N GLN A 142 -13.63 -2.92 -5.66
CA GLN A 142 -12.41 -3.47 -6.23
C GLN A 142 -12.69 -4.25 -7.53
N ALA A 143 -13.72 -5.11 -7.52
CA ALA A 143 -14.10 -5.85 -8.71
C ALA A 143 -14.52 -4.92 -9.87
N ALA A 144 -15.27 -3.85 -9.57
CA ALA A 144 -15.65 -2.84 -10.55
C ALA A 144 -14.42 -2.09 -11.09
N GLN A 145 -13.51 -1.64 -10.22
CA GLN A 145 -12.26 -0.98 -10.63
C GLN A 145 -11.39 -1.86 -11.54
N VAL A 146 -11.25 -3.14 -11.23
CA VAL A 146 -10.50 -4.09 -12.05
C VAL A 146 -11.11 -4.19 -13.46
N GLU A 147 -12.43 -4.19 -13.58
CA GLU A 147 -13.10 -4.23 -14.90
C GLU A 147 -12.96 -2.91 -15.67
N ASP A 148 -13.03 -1.78 -14.99
CA ASP A 148 -12.77 -0.46 -15.57
C ASP A 148 -11.33 -0.34 -16.07
N ILE A 149 -10.34 -0.79 -15.26
CA ILE A 149 -8.94 -0.84 -15.64
C ILE A 149 -8.73 -1.77 -16.83
N ARG A 150 -9.39 -2.93 -16.84
CA ARG A 150 -9.34 -3.88 -17.95
C ARG A 150 -9.79 -3.24 -19.27
N THR A 151 -10.87 -2.48 -19.21
CA THR A 151 -11.42 -1.79 -20.38
C THR A 151 -10.52 -0.64 -20.83
N ALA A 152 -9.96 0.14 -19.90
CA ALA A 152 -9.18 1.33 -20.19
C ALA A 152 -7.71 1.05 -20.52
N ARG A 153 -7.08 0.05 -19.87
CA ARG A 153 -5.63 -0.21 -19.91
C ARG A 153 -5.26 -1.64 -20.31
N GLY A 154 -6.26 -2.52 -20.47
CA GLY A 154 -6.06 -3.92 -20.85
C GLY A 154 -5.90 -4.89 -19.68
N ILE A 155 -5.78 -6.17 -20.04
CA ILE A 155 -5.72 -7.30 -19.09
C ILE A 155 -4.56 -7.19 -18.09
N PRO A 156 -3.32 -6.82 -18.51
CA PRO A 156 -2.18 -6.81 -17.59
C PRO A 156 -2.36 -5.89 -16.39
N ALA A 157 -2.84 -4.67 -16.66
CA ALA A 157 -3.08 -3.68 -15.60
C ALA A 157 -4.22 -4.10 -14.65
N ALA A 158 -5.24 -4.77 -15.21
CA ALA A 158 -6.33 -5.34 -14.42
C ALA A 158 -5.87 -6.48 -13.49
N GLU A 159 -5.00 -7.36 -14.00
CA GLU A 159 -4.41 -8.43 -13.20
C GLU A 159 -3.48 -7.90 -12.11
N GLU A 160 -2.75 -6.82 -12.38
CA GLU A 160 -1.93 -6.14 -11.38
C GLU A 160 -2.79 -5.57 -10.24
N ALA A 161 -3.84 -4.83 -10.57
CA ALA A 161 -4.78 -4.30 -9.58
C ALA A 161 -5.48 -5.40 -8.76
N ALA A 162 -5.79 -6.55 -9.38
CA ALA A 162 -6.33 -7.70 -8.68
C ALA A 162 -5.29 -8.36 -7.75
N ARG A 163 -4.01 -8.44 -8.17
CA ARG A 163 -2.92 -8.94 -7.33
C ARG A 163 -2.67 -8.04 -6.12
N GLU A 164 -2.69 -6.71 -6.29
CA GLU A 164 -2.55 -5.75 -5.19
C GLU A 164 -3.58 -6.01 -4.07
N TRP A 165 -4.84 -6.19 -4.43
CA TRP A 165 -5.90 -6.54 -3.49
C TRP A 165 -5.61 -7.86 -2.77
N ASN A 166 -5.29 -8.90 -3.54
CA ASN A 166 -5.04 -10.23 -2.99
C ASN A 166 -3.86 -10.24 -2.02
N VAL A 167 -2.76 -9.55 -2.35
CA VAL A 167 -1.58 -9.44 -1.48
C VAL A 167 -1.94 -8.73 -0.18
N VAL A 168 -2.66 -7.60 -0.23
CA VAL A 168 -3.06 -6.89 0.99
C VAL A 168 -3.98 -7.74 1.87
N MET A 169 -4.96 -8.45 1.29
CA MET A 169 -5.80 -9.37 2.05
C MET A 169 -5.00 -10.54 2.64
N GLN A 170 -4.07 -11.10 1.88
CA GLN A 170 -3.17 -12.14 2.37
C GLN A 170 -2.30 -11.65 3.53
N LEU A 171 -1.77 -10.43 3.48
CA LEU A 171 -1.00 -9.86 4.58
C LEU A 171 -1.82 -9.71 5.86
N LEU A 172 -3.09 -9.30 5.77
CA LEU A 172 -3.98 -9.25 6.92
C LEU A 172 -4.20 -10.65 7.53
N ASP A 173 -4.36 -11.67 6.68
CA ASP A 173 -4.52 -13.07 7.11
C ASP A 173 -3.23 -13.62 7.73
N GLU A 174 -2.07 -13.35 7.14
CA GLU A 174 -0.76 -13.73 7.68
C GLU A 174 -0.50 -13.09 9.03
N MET A 175 -0.79 -11.79 9.20
CA MET A 175 -0.68 -11.12 10.50
C MET A 175 -1.60 -11.73 11.54
N ALA A 176 -2.84 -12.08 11.16
CA ALA A 176 -3.76 -12.78 12.04
C ALA A 176 -3.23 -14.15 12.46
N ARG A 177 -2.66 -14.90 11.51
CA ARG A 177 -2.16 -16.26 11.74
C ARG A 177 -0.83 -16.30 12.51
N LEU A 178 0.12 -15.43 12.15
CA LEU A 178 1.48 -15.46 12.72
C LEU A 178 1.55 -14.81 14.10
N LEU A 179 0.87 -13.69 14.28
CA LEU A 179 0.83 -12.98 15.56
C LEU A 179 -0.29 -13.48 16.49
N GLY A 180 -1.35 -14.02 15.90
CA GLY A 180 -2.41 -14.74 16.60
C GLY A 180 -2.99 -13.98 17.80
N SER A 181 -2.96 -14.64 18.96
CA SER A 181 -3.49 -14.11 20.23
C SER A 181 -2.49 -13.19 20.96
N GLN A 182 -1.35 -12.87 20.38
CA GLN A 182 -0.40 -11.97 21.04
C GLN A 182 -0.98 -10.57 21.16
N GLY A 183 -0.83 -9.98 22.33
CA GLY A 183 -1.18 -8.58 22.58
C GLY A 183 -0.24 -7.69 21.76
N ILE A 184 -0.82 -6.89 20.89
CA ILE A 184 -0.10 -5.91 20.05
C ILE A 184 -0.87 -4.58 20.08
N THR A 185 -0.17 -3.48 20.13
CA THR A 185 -0.78 -2.17 20.00
C THR A 185 -1.05 -1.83 18.53
N VAL A 186 -2.00 -0.93 18.28
CA VAL A 186 -2.30 -0.49 16.90
C VAL A 186 -1.07 0.14 16.22
N PRO A 187 -0.24 0.96 16.87
CA PRO A 187 1.01 1.45 16.27
C PRO A 187 1.97 0.33 15.84
N GLU A 188 2.20 -0.65 16.72
CA GLU A 188 3.08 -1.79 16.39
C GLU A 188 2.52 -2.63 15.24
N TYR A 189 1.19 -2.81 15.20
CA TYR A 189 0.51 -3.49 14.10
C TYR A 189 0.71 -2.74 12.78
N GLU A 190 0.56 -1.41 12.78
CA GLU A 190 0.76 -0.58 11.59
C GLU A 190 2.20 -0.62 11.09
N ASP A 191 3.18 -0.56 12.00
CA ASP A 191 4.61 -0.63 11.66
C ASP A 191 4.96 -1.98 11.00
N LEU A 192 4.45 -3.09 11.56
CA LEU A 192 4.63 -4.42 10.98
C LEU A 192 3.92 -4.57 9.64
N PHE A 193 2.69 -4.09 9.53
CA PHE A 193 1.96 -4.09 8.26
C PHE A 193 2.70 -3.30 7.18
N GLY A 194 3.22 -2.12 7.51
CA GLY A 194 4.03 -1.31 6.60
C GLY A 194 5.33 -2.00 6.20
N LEU A 195 5.99 -2.71 7.11
CA LEU A 195 7.20 -3.50 6.81
C LEU A 195 6.87 -4.63 5.83
N LEU A 196 5.79 -5.36 6.07
CA LEU A 196 5.34 -6.46 5.20
C LEU A 196 4.95 -5.97 3.81
N LEU A 197 4.24 -4.84 3.70
CA LEU A 197 3.92 -4.22 2.41
C LEU A 197 5.17 -3.91 1.59
N ARG A 198 6.21 -3.33 2.21
CA ARG A 198 7.47 -2.99 1.53
C ARG A 198 8.29 -4.23 1.16
N SER A 199 8.16 -5.31 1.90
CA SER A 199 8.85 -6.57 1.62
C SER A 199 8.10 -7.48 0.64
N SER A 200 6.83 -7.18 0.36
CA SER A 200 6.02 -7.93 -0.60
C SER A 200 6.35 -7.51 -2.03
N ASP A 201 6.51 -8.48 -2.89
CA ASP A 201 6.71 -8.28 -4.32
C ASP A 201 5.46 -8.76 -5.07
N LEU A 202 4.89 -7.90 -5.90
CA LEU A 202 3.73 -8.25 -6.73
C LEU A 202 4.09 -9.20 -7.88
N GLY A 203 5.38 -9.33 -8.19
CA GLY A 203 5.91 -10.17 -9.25
C GLY A 203 5.35 -9.80 -10.64
N HIS A 204 6.20 -9.41 -11.54
CA HIS A 204 5.81 -9.19 -12.93
C HIS A 204 6.21 -10.41 -13.77
N ILE A 205 5.24 -11.00 -14.47
CA ILE A 205 5.51 -12.05 -15.44
C ILE A 205 5.63 -11.37 -16.80
N PRO A 206 6.76 -11.59 -17.55
CA PRO A 206 6.89 -11.07 -18.91
C PRO A 206 5.75 -11.59 -19.79
N GLN A 207 5.05 -10.68 -20.45
CA GLN A 207 3.90 -11.05 -21.28
C GLN A 207 4.31 -11.51 -22.68
N THR A 208 5.50 -11.19 -23.09
CA THR A 208 6.06 -11.56 -24.38
C THR A 208 7.54 -11.91 -24.23
N LEU A 209 8.00 -12.93 -24.96
CA LEU A 209 9.40 -13.30 -25.01
C LEU A 209 10.21 -12.31 -25.88
N ASP A 210 9.54 -11.54 -26.74
CA ASP A 210 10.15 -10.55 -27.64
C ASP A 210 9.91 -9.14 -27.05
N ALA A 211 10.62 -8.84 -25.97
CA ALA A 211 10.58 -7.56 -25.27
C ALA A 211 12.00 -7.11 -24.88
N VAL A 212 12.21 -5.81 -24.84
CA VAL A 212 13.40 -5.25 -24.23
C VAL A 212 13.29 -5.40 -22.71
N VAL A 213 14.25 -6.05 -22.08
CA VAL A 213 14.29 -6.24 -20.64
C VAL A 213 15.11 -5.11 -20.00
N LEU A 214 14.48 -4.36 -19.11
CA LEU A 214 15.13 -3.39 -18.24
C LEU A 214 15.22 -3.98 -16.83
N ALA A 215 16.44 -4.18 -16.34
CA ALA A 215 16.63 -4.79 -15.03
C ALA A 215 17.87 -4.27 -14.34
N SER A 216 17.91 -4.40 -13.03
CA SER A 216 19.07 -4.12 -12.20
C SER A 216 20.10 -5.25 -12.36
N ALA A 217 21.39 -4.89 -12.59
CA ALA A 217 22.46 -5.86 -12.86
C ALA A 217 22.63 -6.96 -11.80
N GLY A 218 22.26 -6.69 -10.54
CA GLY A 218 22.33 -7.66 -9.45
C GLY A 218 21.15 -8.64 -9.37
N LYS A 219 20.05 -8.38 -10.11
CA LYS A 219 18.81 -9.15 -10.06
C LYS A 219 18.49 -9.85 -11.37
N MET A 220 19.09 -9.40 -12.45
CA MET A 220 18.81 -9.85 -13.80
C MET A 220 19.15 -11.33 -14.00
N ARG A 221 18.14 -12.11 -14.42
CA ARG A 221 18.30 -13.47 -14.88
C ARG A 221 17.88 -13.53 -16.34
N LEU A 222 18.83 -13.50 -17.25
CA LEU A 222 18.59 -13.62 -18.68
C LEU A 222 19.30 -14.84 -19.23
N ASP A 223 18.57 -15.62 -20.02
CA ASP A 223 19.15 -16.67 -20.86
C ASP A 223 19.70 -16.00 -22.13
N ALA A 224 21.02 -15.79 -22.16
CA ALA A 224 21.82 -15.41 -23.32
C ALA A 224 21.18 -14.36 -24.28
N PRO A 225 21.03 -13.08 -23.88
CA PRO A 225 20.50 -12.05 -24.76
C PRO A 225 21.48 -11.76 -25.89
N ASP A 226 20.96 -11.46 -27.10
CA ASP A 226 21.80 -11.10 -28.25
C ASP A 226 22.53 -9.76 -28.06
N TYR A 227 21.91 -8.81 -27.37
CA TYR A 227 22.45 -7.50 -27.09
C TYR A 227 22.23 -7.11 -25.64
N VAL A 228 23.29 -6.56 -25.00
CA VAL A 228 23.24 -6.05 -23.63
C VAL A 228 23.76 -4.61 -23.62
N PHE A 229 22.95 -3.70 -23.07
CA PHE A 229 23.34 -2.31 -22.82
C PHE A 229 23.47 -2.11 -21.31
N VAL A 230 24.66 -1.80 -20.84
CA VAL A 230 24.92 -1.52 -19.44
C VAL A 230 24.99 -0.01 -19.25
N LEU A 231 24.11 0.53 -18.41
CA LEU A 231 24.06 1.95 -18.09
C LEU A 231 24.64 2.19 -16.68
N GLY A 232 25.14 3.43 -16.46
CA GLY A 232 25.67 3.80 -15.14
C GLY A 232 27.07 3.22 -14.83
N LEU A 233 27.87 2.89 -15.84
CA LEU A 233 29.27 2.45 -15.67
C LEU A 233 30.17 3.61 -15.26
N ALA A 234 29.87 4.23 -14.11
CA ALA A 234 30.67 5.29 -13.53
C ALA A 234 31.39 4.79 -12.27
N GLU A 235 32.58 5.34 -12.01
CA GLU A 235 33.35 5.00 -10.82
C GLU A 235 32.57 5.33 -9.54
N GLY A 236 32.39 4.34 -8.68
CA GLY A 236 31.59 4.44 -7.46
C GLY A 236 30.10 4.14 -7.64
N GLU A 237 29.57 4.02 -8.87
CA GLU A 237 28.19 3.63 -9.14
C GLU A 237 28.08 2.16 -9.55
N PHE A 238 28.78 1.76 -10.62
CA PHE A 238 28.81 0.36 -11.06
C PHE A 238 30.14 0.00 -11.75
N PRO A 239 30.85 -1.10 -11.32
CA PRO A 239 30.52 -1.88 -10.13
C PRO A 239 30.73 -1.09 -8.84
N CYS A 240 29.77 -1.09 -7.93
CA CYS A 240 29.97 -0.47 -6.63
C CYS A 240 30.90 -1.33 -5.77
N THR A 241 31.87 -0.69 -5.14
CA THR A 241 32.67 -1.35 -4.11
C THR A 241 31.74 -1.64 -2.94
N PRO A 242 31.67 -2.89 -2.46
CA PRO A 242 30.84 -3.19 -1.28
C PRO A 242 31.22 -2.26 -0.14
N ALA A 243 30.29 -1.48 0.35
CA ALA A 243 30.51 -0.72 1.57
C ALA A 243 30.80 -1.71 2.69
N GLU A 244 31.88 -1.47 3.44
CA GLU A 244 32.17 -2.24 4.65
C GLU A 244 31.07 -1.96 5.67
N SER A 245 29.92 -2.63 5.52
CA SER A 245 28.79 -2.55 6.43
C SER A 245 28.88 -3.70 7.43
N GLY A 246 29.52 -3.48 8.54
CA GLY A 246 29.61 -4.47 9.61
C GLY A 246 30.47 -3.99 10.75
N LEU A 247 30.35 -4.66 11.91
CA LEU A 247 31.21 -4.42 13.10
C LEU A 247 32.68 -4.78 12.87
N LEU A 248 32.98 -5.51 11.79
CA LEU A 248 34.33 -5.97 11.45
C LEU A 248 34.68 -5.56 10.03
N THR A 249 35.77 -4.83 9.87
CA THR A 249 36.36 -4.53 8.57
C THR A 249 36.97 -5.79 7.93
N HIS A 250 37.29 -5.75 6.62
CA HIS A 250 37.98 -6.85 5.96
C HIS A 250 39.32 -7.17 6.65
N ALA A 251 40.08 -6.15 7.07
CA ALA A 251 41.31 -6.31 7.79
C ALA A 251 41.11 -7.01 9.14
N ASP A 252 40.05 -6.68 9.87
CA ASP A 252 39.69 -7.36 11.14
C ASP A 252 39.33 -8.83 10.92
N ARG A 253 38.61 -9.13 9.84
CA ARG A 253 38.24 -10.52 9.47
C ARG A 253 39.47 -11.34 9.11
N ASP A 254 40.39 -10.79 8.32
CA ASP A 254 41.66 -11.45 7.98
C ASP A 254 42.52 -11.72 9.22
N LEU A 255 42.55 -10.79 10.15
CA LEU A 255 43.29 -10.92 11.38
C LEU A 255 42.67 -11.98 12.31
N LEU A 256 41.35 -12.07 12.36
CA LEU A 256 40.62 -13.09 13.14
C LEU A 256 40.72 -14.48 12.49
N MET A 257 40.77 -14.55 11.14
CA MET A 257 41.04 -15.80 10.42
C MET A 257 42.47 -16.27 10.64
N ALA A 258 43.47 -15.39 10.60
CA ALA A 258 44.85 -15.72 10.86
C ALA A 258 45.05 -16.24 12.29
N LYS A 259 44.23 -15.79 13.24
CA LYS A 259 44.21 -16.26 14.64
C LYS A 259 43.31 -17.48 14.86
N GLN A 260 42.75 -18.08 13.82
CA GLN A 260 41.81 -19.22 13.89
C GLN A 260 40.56 -19.00 14.77
N ILE A 261 40.19 -17.74 15.03
CA ILE A 261 39.00 -17.37 15.82
C ILE A 261 37.74 -17.39 14.91
N LEU A 262 37.88 -17.11 13.59
CA LEU A 262 36.83 -17.16 12.61
C LEU A 262 37.17 -18.25 11.57
N SER A 263 36.16 -19.08 11.23
CA SER A 263 36.26 -20.06 10.17
C SER A 263 35.52 -19.56 8.95
N LEU A 264 36.04 -19.77 7.75
CA LEU A 264 35.43 -19.45 6.47
C LEU A 264 34.03 -20.07 6.28
N ILE A 265 33.73 -21.16 6.98
CA ILE A 265 32.42 -21.83 6.92
C ILE A 265 31.30 -20.98 7.59
N HIS A 266 31.68 -20.10 8.53
CA HIS A 266 30.73 -19.22 9.22
C HIS A 266 30.56 -17.86 8.56
N ILE A 267 31.35 -17.54 7.51
CA ILE A 267 31.34 -16.27 6.80
C ILE A 267 30.73 -16.43 5.39
N SER A 268 30.51 -17.66 4.92
CA SER A 268 29.87 -17.90 3.64
C SER A 268 28.39 -17.49 3.72
N GLU A 269 28.09 -16.31 3.19
CA GLU A 269 26.71 -15.90 2.93
C GLU A 269 25.98 -17.02 2.18
N PRO A 270 24.78 -17.43 2.62
CA PRO A 270 23.98 -18.42 1.92
C PRO A 270 23.61 -18.03 0.48
N THR A 271 23.77 -16.75 0.14
CA THR A 271 23.48 -16.18 -1.18
C THR A 271 24.44 -16.57 -2.29
N ARG A 272 25.67 -17.03 -2.01
CA ARG A 272 26.62 -17.41 -3.07
C ARG A 272 26.45 -18.83 -3.63
N ARG A 273 25.65 -19.69 -2.98
CA ARG A 273 25.46 -21.09 -3.41
C ARG A 273 24.38 -21.31 -4.46
N SER A 274 23.54 -20.34 -4.75
CA SER A 274 22.44 -20.50 -5.74
C SER A 274 22.79 -20.04 -7.17
N TYR A 275 24.03 -19.60 -7.42
CA TYR A 275 24.39 -19.04 -8.73
C TYR A 275 25.40 -19.88 -9.54
N ILE A 276 25.72 -21.09 -9.08
CA ILE A 276 26.56 -22.01 -9.84
C ILE A 276 25.95 -23.41 -9.78
N SER A 277 24.96 -23.63 -10.62
CA SER A 277 24.62 -24.95 -11.19
C SER A 277 23.66 -24.75 -12.35
#